data_3749a192f95fcfed7b1d623fecb0b503
#
_entry.id   3749a192f95fcfed7b1d623fecb0b503
#
_cell.length_a   1.000
_cell.length_b   1.000
_cell.length_c   1.000
_cell.angle_alpha   90.00
_cell.angle_beta   90.00
_cell.angle_gamma   90.00
#
_symmetry.space_group_name_H-M   'P 1'
#
loop_
_entity.id
_entity.type
_entity.pdbx_description
1 polymer ?
#
loop_
_entity_poly.entity_id
_entity_poly.type
_entity_poly.pdbx_seq_one_letter_code
_entity_poly.pdbx_strand_id
1 'polypeptide(L)'
;NFNRLLKKHDVDYEQFMAGEFKRTVTIFGENTDQGRRKFQEEIEDAHGLFKDFVKTHRPGVDLERVATGEHWYGTRALETRLVDELRTSDDYLLAASASADLYEVTYTGKKPWLARLLAHSGEALGQFRGL
;
A
#
# COMPACT_ATOMS: atom_id res chain seq x y z
N ASN A 1 -8.36 21.31 -3.00
CA ASN A 1 -7.33 22.08 -3.71
C ASN A 1 -7.27 23.49 -3.12
N PHE A 2 -6.06 23.96 -2.80
CA PHE A 2 -5.80 25.27 -2.15
C PHE A 2 -5.51 26.41 -3.14
N ASN A 3 -5.54 26.17 -4.44
CA ASN A 3 -5.17 27.15 -5.46
C ASN A 3 -5.92 28.50 -5.30
N ARG A 4 -7.24 28.45 -5.07
CA ARG A 4 -8.04 29.68 -4.86
C ARG A 4 -7.68 30.43 -3.58
N LEU A 5 -7.29 29.72 -2.52
CA LEU A 5 -6.84 30.34 -1.28
C LEU A 5 -5.51 31.08 -1.49
N LEU A 6 -4.55 30.45 -2.19
CA LEU A 6 -3.27 31.07 -2.50
C LEU A 6 -3.48 32.33 -3.35
N LYS A 7 -4.27 32.26 -4.42
CA LYS A 7 -4.62 33.41 -5.26
C LYS A 7 -5.29 34.54 -4.47
N LYS A 8 -6.14 34.23 -3.48
CA LYS A 8 -6.79 35.23 -2.62
C LYS A 8 -5.80 35.98 -1.71
N HIS A 9 -4.69 35.37 -1.37
CA HIS A 9 -3.66 35.92 -0.50
C HIS A 9 -2.39 36.36 -1.24
N ASP A 10 -2.48 36.54 -2.58
CA ASP A 10 -1.37 36.97 -3.44
C ASP A 10 -0.12 36.10 -3.29
N VAL A 11 -0.33 34.77 -3.09
CA VAL A 11 0.74 33.79 -3.02
C VAL A 11 0.86 33.07 -4.36
N ASP A 12 2.02 33.21 -4.98
CA ASP A 12 2.33 32.55 -6.23
C ASP A 12 2.71 31.08 -6.01
N TYR A 13 2.26 30.23 -6.92
CA TYR A 13 2.66 28.84 -6.99
C TYR A 13 3.26 28.53 -8.36
N GLU A 14 4.53 28.20 -8.36
CA GLU A 14 5.27 27.82 -9.56
C GLU A 14 5.46 26.31 -9.63
N GLN A 15 5.22 25.73 -10.81
CA GLN A 15 5.39 24.30 -11.05
C GLN A 15 6.09 24.05 -12.38
N PHE A 16 7.24 23.40 -12.34
CA PHE A 16 8.00 23.01 -13.51
C PHE A 16 7.81 21.54 -13.81
N MET A 17 7.38 21.20 -15.02
CA MET A 17 7.09 19.82 -15.42
C MET A 17 7.59 19.56 -16.84
N ALA A 18 8.02 18.33 -17.07
CA ALA A 18 8.27 17.78 -18.40
C ALA A 18 7.20 16.73 -18.69
N GLY A 19 6.42 16.97 -19.77
CA GLY A 19 5.28 16.15 -20.17
C GLY A 19 3.93 16.75 -19.73
N GLU A 20 3.00 16.82 -20.69
CA GLU A 20 1.69 17.49 -20.54
C GLU A 20 0.85 16.91 -19.38
N PHE A 21 0.90 15.60 -19.18
CA PHE A 21 0.07 14.90 -18.20
C PHE A 21 0.86 14.37 -16.98
N LYS A 22 2.07 14.88 -16.73
CA LYS A 22 2.88 14.38 -15.61
C LYS A 22 2.24 14.65 -14.24
N ARG A 23 1.46 15.73 -14.11
CA ARG A 23 0.67 16.07 -12.91
C ARG A 23 -0.65 16.68 -13.32
N THR A 24 -1.62 15.86 -13.52
CA THR A 24 -2.97 16.22 -13.99
C THR A 24 -3.80 16.86 -12.88
N VAL A 25 -3.62 16.41 -11.62
CA VAL A 25 -4.29 16.95 -10.43
C VAL A 25 -3.25 17.29 -9.36
N THR A 26 -3.36 18.49 -8.77
CA THR A 26 -2.43 19.01 -7.77
C THR A 26 -3.17 19.60 -6.57
N ILE A 27 -2.44 19.76 -5.46
CA ILE A 27 -2.98 20.38 -4.23
C ILE A 27 -2.98 21.91 -4.35
N PHE A 28 -1.97 22.50 -4.97
CA PHE A 28 -1.77 23.96 -5.00
C PHE A 28 -1.97 24.58 -6.39
N GLY A 29 -1.61 23.87 -7.46
CA GLY A 29 -1.80 24.34 -8.83
C GLY A 29 -3.26 24.33 -9.27
N GLU A 30 -3.52 24.91 -10.42
CA GLU A 30 -4.85 24.90 -11.02
C GLU A 30 -5.15 23.51 -11.58
N ASN A 31 -6.30 22.95 -11.21
CA ASN A 31 -6.79 21.70 -11.74
C ASN A 31 -7.78 21.97 -12.88
N THR A 32 -7.33 21.78 -14.10
CA THR A 32 -8.13 21.96 -15.30
C THR A 32 -9.10 20.81 -15.51
N ASP A 33 -10.16 21.04 -16.29
CA ASP A 33 -11.11 19.96 -16.64
C ASP A 33 -10.46 18.88 -17.50
N GLN A 34 -9.51 19.24 -18.35
CA GLN A 34 -8.71 18.29 -19.11
C GLN A 34 -7.85 17.41 -18.17
N GLY A 35 -7.17 18.02 -17.20
CA GLY A 35 -6.38 17.31 -16.20
C GLY A 35 -7.23 16.35 -15.35
N ARG A 36 -8.45 16.79 -14.95
CA ARG A 36 -9.39 15.93 -14.19
C ARG A 36 -9.83 14.71 -15.02
N ARG A 37 -10.21 14.93 -16.29
CA ARG A 37 -10.58 13.82 -17.19
C ARG A 37 -9.43 12.84 -17.37
N LYS A 38 -8.22 13.36 -17.62
CA LYS A 38 -7.05 12.49 -17.78
C LYS A 38 -6.74 11.68 -16.53
N PHE A 39 -6.83 12.28 -15.36
CA PHE A 39 -6.63 11.59 -14.09
C PHE A 39 -7.70 10.51 -13.85
N GLN A 40 -8.95 10.80 -14.22
CA GLN A 40 -10.03 9.80 -14.13
C GLN A 40 -9.78 8.61 -15.07
N GLU A 41 -9.36 8.85 -16.31
CA GLU A 41 -8.97 7.81 -17.26
C GLU A 41 -7.86 6.91 -16.71
N GLU A 42 -6.83 7.49 -16.08
CA GLU A 42 -5.72 6.76 -15.48
C GLU A 42 -6.18 5.88 -14.31
N ILE A 43 -7.11 6.37 -13.47
CA ILE A 43 -7.70 5.59 -12.38
C ILE A 43 -8.53 4.42 -12.94
N GLU A 44 -9.34 4.66 -13.96
CA GLU A 44 -10.17 3.63 -14.59
C GLU A 44 -9.33 2.55 -15.28
N ASP A 45 -8.26 2.93 -15.96
CA ASP A 45 -7.30 2.01 -16.57
C ASP A 45 -6.61 1.14 -15.51
N ALA A 46 -6.08 1.76 -14.47
CA ALA A 46 -5.45 1.04 -13.34
C ALA A 46 -6.43 0.08 -12.65
N HIS A 47 -7.70 0.50 -12.47
CA HIS A 47 -8.74 -0.35 -11.91
C HIS A 47 -9.09 -1.52 -12.82
N GLY A 48 -9.12 -1.29 -14.14
CA GLY A 48 -9.29 -2.35 -15.14
C GLY A 48 -8.19 -3.42 -15.06
N LEU A 49 -6.94 -2.99 -15.08
CA LEU A 49 -5.77 -3.88 -14.93
C LEU A 49 -5.80 -4.66 -13.61
N PHE A 50 -6.20 -4.02 -12.52
CA PHE A 50 -6.38 -4.68 -11.23
C PHE A 50 -7.47 -5.77 -11.28
N LYS A 51 -8.62 -5.47 -11.88
CA LYS A 51 -9.70 -6.46 -12.05
C LYS A 51 -9.25 -7.65 -12.89
N ASP A 52 -8.52 -7.43 -13.97
CA ASP A 52 -7.98 -8.50 -14.83
C ASP A 52 -6.97 -9.38 -14.07
N PHE A 53 -6.11 -8.76 -13.26
CA PHE A 53 -5.19 -9.50 -12.39
C PHE A 53 -5.93 -10.40 -11.40
N VAL A 54 -6.93 -9.85 -10.70
CA VAL A 54 -7.73 -10.62 -9.74
C VAL A 54 -8.48 -11.75 -10.46
N LYS A 55 -9.10 -11.49 -11.61
CA LYS A 55 -9.82 -12.49 -12.39
C LYS A 55 -8.94 -13.67 -12.80
N THR A 56 -7.68 -13.36 -13.17
CA THR A 56 -6.71 -14.38 -13.55
C THR A 56 -6.33 -15.29 -12.38
N HIS A 57 -6.15 -14.73 -11.18
CA HIS A 57 -5.66 -15.47 -10.02
C HIS A 57 -6.78 -16.01 -9.12
N ARG A 58 -7.98 -15.43 -9.20
CA ARG A 58 -9.17 -15.84 -8.45
C ARG A 58 -10.44 -15.85 -9.32
N PRO A 59 -10.53 -16.76 -10.27
CA PRO A 59 -11.61 -16.77 -11.26
C PRO A 59 -13.01 -17.01 -10.67
N GLY A 60 -13.09 -17.50 -9.42
CA GLY A 60 -14.36 -17.73 -8.72
C GLY A 60 -14.95 -16.49 -8.05
N VAL A 61 -14.27 -15.32 -8.10
CA VAL A 61 -14.74 -14.07 -7.49
C VAL A 61 -15.59 -13.28 -8.49
N ASP A 62 -16.76 -12.81 -8.05
CA ASP A 62 -17.59 -11.88 -8.80
C ASP A 62 -17.06 -10.45 -8.64
N LEU A 63 -16.29 -9.99 -9.61
CA LEU A 63 -15.64 -8.67 -9.57
C LEU A 63 -16.62 -7.51 -9.66
N GLU A 64 -17.75 -7.68 -10.33
CA GLU A 64 -18.76 -6.62 -10.39
C GLU A 64 -19.39 -6.36 -9.01
N ARG A 65 -19.42 -7.38 -8.17
CA ARG A 65 -19.91 -7.29 -6.81
C ARG A 65 -18.88 -6.78 -5.81
N VAL A 66 -17.60 -7.13 -5.98
CA VAL A 66 -16.58 -6.89 -4.92
C VAL A 66 -15.53 -5.85 -5.28
N ALA A 67 -15.33 -5.51 -6.55
CA ALA A 67 -14.34 -4.53 -6.98
C ALA A 67 -14.92 -3.09 -7.01
N THR A 68 -15.68 -2.73 -5.99
CA THR A 68 -16.39 -1.45 -5.85
C THR A 68 -15.65 -0.43 -4.98
N GLY A 69 -14.50 -0.81 -4.40
CA GLY A 69 -13.76 0.01 -3.44
C GLY A 69 -14.22 -0.16 -1.99
N GLU A 70 -15.19 -1.04 -1.74
CA GLU A 70 -15.63 -1.40 -0.40
C GLU A 70 -14.69 -2.42 0.24
N HIS A 71 -14.74 -2.55 1.57
CA HIS A 71 -14.02 -3.57 2.32
C HIS A 71 -14.98 -4.64 2.86
N TRP A 72 -14.49 -5.88 2.97
CA TRP A 72 -15.28 -7.03 3.37
C TRP A 72 -14.63 -7.69 4.60
N TYR A 73 -15.40 -7.83 5.68
CA TYR A 73 -14.97 -8.57 6.86
C TYR A 73 -15.03 -10.09 6.61
N GLY A 74 -14.26 -10.85 7.38
CA GLY A 74 -13.99 -12.27 7.18
C GLY A 74 -15.15 -13.11 6.70
N THR A 75 -16.28 -13.15 7.42
CA THR A 75 -17.47 -13.95 7.03
C THR A 75 -18.02 -13.54 5.67
N ARG A 76 -18.17 -12.24 5.43
CA ARG A 76 -18.63 -11.73 4.13
C ARG A 76 -17.60 -11.93 3.01
N ALA A 77 -16.32 -11.85 3.35
CA ALA A 77 -15.24 -12.14 2.40
C ALA A 77 -15.26 -13.61 1.97
N LEU A 78 -15.63 -14.54 2.86
CA LEU A 78 -15.82 -15.96 2.54
C LEU A 78 -17.02 -16.16 1.61
N GLU A 79 -18.16 -15.52 1.89
CA GLU A 79 -19.38 -15.58 1.06
C GLU A 79 -19.13 -15.06 -0.37
N THR A 80 -18.29 -14.04 -0.51
CA THR A 80 -17.89 -13.45 -1.80
C THR A 80 -16.69 -14.13 -2.46
N ARG A 81 -16.16 -15.19 -1.85
CA ARG A 81 -14.99 -15.95 -2.32
C ARG A 81 -13.69 -15.13 -2.40
N LEU A 82 -13.60 -14.03 -1.66
CA LEU A 82 -12.38 -13.26 -1.52
C LEU A 82 -11.32 -13.99 -0.69
N VAL A 83 -11.76 -14.85 0.24
CA VAL A 83 -10.93 -15.75 1.02
C VAL A 83 -11.47 -17.18 0.92
N ASP A 84 -10.62 -18.17 1.18
CA ASP A 84 -10.96 -19.60 1.04
C ASP A 84 -11.48 -20.18 2.36
N GLU A 85 -11.01 -19.66 3.49
CA GLU A 85 -11.38 -20.10 4.83
C GLU A 85 -11.15 -19.02 5.87
N LEU A 86 -11.77 -19.18 7.03
CA LEU A 86 -11.59 -18.30 8.18
C LEU A 86 -10.97 -19.12 9.31
N ARG A 87 -9.71 -18.82 9.64
CA ARG A 87 -9.01 -19.38 10.79
C ARG A 87 -7.87 -18.45 11.24
N THR A 88 -7.33 -18.70 12.41
CA THR A 88 -6.16 -17.98 12.87
C THR A 88 -4.89 -18.51 12.19
N SER A 89 -3.81 -17.73 12.20
CA SER A 89 -2.49 -18.18 11.73
C SER A 89 -2.00 -19.40 12.51
N ASP A 90 -2.25 -19.44 13.82
CA ASP A 90 -1.81 -20.52 14.69
C ASP A 90 -2.54 -21.82 14.37
N ASP A 91 -3.87 -21.78 14.17
CA ASP A 91 -4.65 -22.94 13.74
C ASP A 91 -4.20 -23.46 12.36
N TYR A 92 -3.86 -22.52 11.47
CA TYR A 92 -3.33 -22.88 10.14
C TYR A 92 -1.99 -23.61 10.25
N LEU A 93 -1.04 -23.02 11.00
CA LEU A 93 0.30 -23.59 11.17
C LEU A 93 0.23 -24.94 11.92
N LEU A 94 -0.59 -25.04 12.96
CA LEU A 94 -0.79 -26.28 13.68
C LEU A 94 -1.33 -27.39 12.78
N ALA A 95 -2.32 -27.09 11.96
CA ALA A 95 -2.85 -28.07 11.00
C ALA A 95 -1.82 -28.45 9.92
N ALA A 96 -1.06 -27.48 9.40
CA ALA A 96 -0.03 -27.71 8.40
C ALA A 96 1.13 -28.55 8.92
N SER A 97 1.52 -28.41 10.20
CA SER A 97 2.61 -29.17 10.83
C SER A 97 2.35 -30.68 10.89
N ALA A 98 1.10 -31.10 10.75
CA ALA A 98 0.76 -32.53 10.70
C ALA A 98 1.18 -33.21 9.39
N SER A 99 1.41 -32.45 8.30
CA SER A 99 1.67 -32.97 6.95
C SER A 99 2.88 -32.36 6.26
N ALA A 100 3.48 -31.28 6.83
CA ALA A 100 4.61 -30.58 6.23
C ALA A 100 5.56 -30.02 7.30
N ASP A 101 6.83 -29.88 6.94
CA ASP A 101 7.80 -29.16 7.76
C ASP A 101 7.57 -27.65 7.63
N LEU A 102 7.58 -26.94 8.75
CA LEU A 102 7.39 -25.49 8.78
C LEU A 102 8.73 -24.78 8.96
N TYR A 103 8.98 -23.80 8.11
CA TYR A 103 10.20 -22.99 8.16
C TYR A 103 9.84 -21.50 8.29
N GLU A 104 10.44 -20.83 9.27
CA GLU A 104 10.42 -19.36 9.35
C GLU A 104 11.57 -18.80 8.51
N VAL A 105 11.28 -17.99 7.52
CA VAL A 105 12.28 -17.33 6.67
C VAL A 105 12.33 -15.85 6.99
N THR A 106 13.42 -15.42 7.62
CA THR A 106 13.65 -14.02 7.98
C THR A 106 14.73 -13.41 7.09
N TYR A 107 14.38 -12.35 6.35
CA TYR A 107 15.35 -11.58 5.58
C TYR A 107 16.04 -10.54 6.47
N THR A 108 17.31 -10.72 6.74
CA THR A 108 18.15 -9.75 7.45
C THR A 108 19.07 -9.01 6.48
N GLY A 109 18.77 -7.74 6.21
CA GLY A 109 19.68 -6.87 5.48
C GLY A 109 20.99 -6.64 6.22
N LYS A 110 22.12 -6.61 5.52
CA LYS A 110 23.41 -6.27 6.12
C LYS A 110 23.37 -4.82 6.61
N LYS A 111 23.38 -4.63 7.94
CA LYS A 111 23.48 -3.27 8.50
C LYS A 111 24.84 -2.65 8.11
N PRO A 112 24.89 -1.36 7.74
CA PRO A 112 26.14 -0.66 7.49
C PRO A 112 27.09 -0.84 8.68
N TRP A 113 28.38 -0.95 8.42
CA TRP A 113 29.39 -1.17 9.46
C TRP A 113 29.34 -0.11 10.58
N LEU A 114 29.01 1.13 10.23
CA LEU A 114 28.85 2.25 11.17
C LEU A 114 27.70 2.01 12.17
N ALA A 115 26.58 1.44 11.71
CA ALA A 115 25.44 1.09 12.55
C ALA A 115 25.78 -0.08 13.53
N ARG A 116 26.70 -0.97 13.14
CA ARG A 116 27.22 -2.02 14.01
C ARG A 116 28.10 -1.47 15.15
N LEU A 117 28.98 -0.50 14.84
CA LEU A 117 29.82 0.18 15.84
C LEU A 117 28.99 0.95 16.87
N LEU A 118 27.96 1.69 16.42
CA LEU A 118 27.05 2.45 17.28
C LEU A 118 26.17 1.55 18.16
N ALA A 119 25.79 0.37 17.70
CA ALA A 119 25.01 -0.59 18.49
C ALA A 119 25.85 -1.14 19.67
N HIS A 120 27.13 -1.43 19.47
CA HIS A 120 28.02 -1.91 20.54
C HIS A 120 28.34 -0.84 21.59
N SER A 121 28.39 0.44 21.20
CA SER A 121 28.63 1.54 22.15
C SER A 121 27.39 1.84 23.02
N GLY A 122 26.18 1.56 22.55
CA GLY A 122 24.94 1.71 23.32
C GLY A 122 24.79 0.65 24.43
N GLU A 123 25.20 -0.58 24.19
CA GLU A 123 25.18 -1.65 25.19
C GLU A 123 26.20 -1.43 26.32
N ALA A 124 27.39 -0.89 26.00
CA ALA A 124 28.39 -0.56 26.99
C ALA A 124 27.98 0.58 27.95
N LEU A 125 27.21 1.56 27.46
CA LEU A 125 26.67 2.66 28.28
C LEU A 125 25.47 2.23 29.17
N GLY A 126 24.74 1.17 28.78
CA GLY A 126 23.63 0.62 29.58
C GLY A 126 24.11 -0.11 30.85
N GLN A 127 25.31 -0.71 30.85
CA GLN A 127 25.88 -1.42 32.02
C GLN A 127 26.38 -0.48 33.12
N PHE A 128 26.66 0.81 32.81
CA PHE A 128 27.12 1.80 33.80
C PHE A 128 26.00 2.53 34.52
N ARG A 129 24.73 2.27 34.24
CA ARG A 129 23.56 2.91 34.87
C ARG A 129 22.93 2.07 36.01
N GLY A 130 23.57 1.01 36.43
CA GLY A 130 23.11 0.07 37.46
C GLY A 130 24.08 -0.08 38.65
N LEU A 131 24.74 1.01 39.07
CA LEU A 131 25.48 1.13 40.35
C LEU A 131 24.95 2.33 41.12
#